data_d4d1ef10fedd7a098f72fe48821b9b43
#
_entry.id   d4d1ef10fedd7a098f72fe48821b9b43
#
_cell.length_a   1.000
_cell.length_b   1.000
_cell.length_c   1.000
_cell.angle_alpha   90.00
_cell.angle_beta   90.00
_cell.angle_gamma   90.00
#
_symmetry.space_group_name_H-M   'P 1'
#
loop_
_entity.id
_entity.type
_entity.pdbx_description
1 polymer ?
#
loop_
_entity_poly.entity_id
_entity_poly.type
_entity_poly.pdbx_seq_one_letter_code
_entity_poly.pdbx_strand_id
1 'polypeptide(L)'
;MSLGVLALASLLFRKEGFLAVVIVASCLAVWELRDGLARGKINVPLVPSMVGAVTMIAASYVGGGQALTVCFGLTCISVLLWRVTDGVEGSIRDITGGIFVAAYVPLLASFSSLLLYAPDGVKRVIVFIGVTICSDIGGFAVGVIAGKHPMAPSVSPKKSWEGTAGSVVVCVIAGVATVTVMLGGRWWAGAILGLAVAISATVGDLTESTIKRDLGIKDMGNILPGHGGLMDRMDSLLLSAPVAWAILTVLVPVAGLSVS
;
A
#
# COMPACT_ATOMS: atom_id res chain seq x y z
N MET A 1 -2.24 -13.64 -2.04
CA MET A 1 -1.90 -13.95 -3.45
C MET A 1 -2.99 -13.56 -4.44
N SER A 2 -4.27 -13.74 -4.14
CA SER A 2 -5.36 -13.48 -5.11
C SER A 2 -5.48 -12.03 -5.60
N LEU A 3 -5.35 -11.03 -4.72
CA LEU A 3 -5.51 -9.61 -5.09
C LEU A 3 -4.39 -9.13 -6.03
N GLY A 4 -3.14 -9.46 -5.74
CA GLY A 4 -2.00 -9.10 -6.60
C GLY A 4 -2.11 -9.74 -8.00
N VAL A 5 -2.56 -10.99 -8.06
CA VAL A 5 -2.82 -11.68 -9.34
C VAL A 5 -3.96 -11.03 -10.10
N LEU A 6 -5.04 -10.66 -9.43
CA LEU A 6 -6.17 -9.95 -10.04
C LEU A 6 -5.74 -8.58 -10.59
N ALA A 7 -4.97 -7.83 -9.80
CA ALA A 7 -4.42 -6.54 -10.21
C ALA A 7 -3.49 -6.67 -11.42
N LEU A 8 -2.59 -7.64 -11.44
CA LEU A 8 -1.72 -7.91 -12.58
C LEU A 8 -2.50 -8.38 -13.81
N ALA A 9 -3.49 -9.24 -13.64
CA ALA A 9 -4.34 -9.69 -14.75
C ALA A 9 -5.12 -8.51 -15.36
N SER A 10 -5.71 -7.63 -14.54
CA SER A 10 -6.43 -6.44 -15.02
C SER A 10 -5.52 -5.50 -15.81
N LEU A 11 -4.25 -5.36 -15.39
CA LEU A 11 -3.26 -4.53 -16.04
C LEU A 11 -2.87 -5.02 -17.44
N LEU A 12 -2.91 -6.35 -17.67
CA LEU A 12 -2.61 -6.94 -18.99
C LEU A 12 -3.69 -6.63 -20.04
N PHE A 13 -4.93 -6.36 -19.60
CA PHE A 13 -6.01 -6.04 -20.53
C PHE A 13 -6.09 -4.54 -20.83
N ARG A 14 -6.14 -3.69 -19.80
CA ARG A 14 -6.19 -2.22 -19.91
C ARG A 14 -5.70 -1.54 -18.65
N LYS A 15 -5.03 -0.40 -18.77
CA LYS A 15 -4.60 0.45 -17.63
C LYS A 15 -5.77 0.89 -16.75
N GLU A 16 -6.91 1.20 -17.37
CA GLU A 16 -8.15 1.61 -16.68
C GLU A 16 -8.73 0.47 -15.83
N GLY A 17 -8.55 -0.77 -16.25
CA GLY A 17 -8.96 -1.95 -15.46
C GLY A 17 -8.21 -2.05 -14.14
N PHE A 18 -6.90 -1.83 -14.18
CA PHE A 18 -6.09 -1.78 -12.95
C PHE A 18 -6.53 -0.65 -12.02
N LEU A 19 -6.76 0.55 -12.57
CA LEU A 19 -7.24 1.70 -11.81
C LEU A 19 -8.56 1.39 -11.08
N ALA A 20 -9.51 0.77 -11.79
CA ALA A 20 -10.79 0.35 -11.20
C ALA A 20 -10.58 -0.65 -10.05
N VAL A 21 -9.69 -1.63 -10.22
CA VAL A 21 -9.35 -2.59 -9.14
C VAL A 21 -8.76 -1.89 -7.93
N VAL A 22 -7.82 -0.94 -8.13
CA VAL A 22 -7.21 -0.17 -7.02
C VAL A 22 -8.27 0.69 -6.31
N ILE A 23 -9.17 1.35 -7.04
CA ILE A 23 -10.27 2.14 -6.46
C ILE A 23 -11.17 1.26 -5.60
N VAL A 24 -11.66 0.15 -6.16
CA VAL A 24 -12.56 -0.77 -5.44
C VAL A 24 -11.88 -1.35 -4.21
N ALA A 25 -10.64 -1.82 -4.37
CA ALA A 25 -9.87 -2.36 -3.26
C ALA A 25 -9.64 -1.31 -2.15
N SER A 26 -9.31 -0.07 -2.52
CA SER A 26 -9.12 1.02 -1.55
C SER A 26 -10.43 1.40 -0.84
N CYS A 27 -11.55 1.45 -1.54
CA CYS A 27 -12.85 1.70 -0.92
C CYS A 27 -13.23 0.61 0.08
N LEU A 28 -13.02 -0.65 -0.27
CA LEU A 28 -13.27 -1.78 0.64
C LEU A 28 -12.33 -1.75 1.84
N ALA A 29 -11.05 -1.45 1.65
CA ALA A 29 -10.08 -1.32 2.73
C ALA A 29 -10.40 -0.13 3.66
N VAL A 30 -10.84 1.00 3.12
CA VAL A 30 -11.34 2.15 3.90
C VAL A 30 -12.54 1.74 4.74
N TRP A 31 -13.47 0.96 4.17
CA TRP A 31 -14.64 0.47 4.89
C TRP A 31 -14.26 -0.48 6.04
N GLU A 32 -13.36 -1.45 5.79
CA GLU A 32 -12.88 -2.38 6.81
C GLU A 32 -12.14 -1.64 7.94
N LEU A 33 -11.23 -0.73 7.58
CA LEU A 33 -10.44 0.02 8.55
C LEU A 33 -11.35 0.91 9.41
N ARG A 34 -12.34 1.60 8.79
CA ARG A 34 -13.33 2.38 9.51
C ARG A 34 -14.13 1.51 10.50
N ASP A 35 -14.59 0.33 10.07
CA ASP A 35 -15.34 -0.58 10.92
C ASP A 35 -14.49 -1.10 12.09
N GLY A 36 -13.23 -1.41 11.83
CA GLY A 36 -12.25 -1.73 12.86
C GLY A 36 -12.06 -0.60 13.87
N LEU A 37 -11.85 0.63 13.41
CA LEU A 37 -11.68 1.83 14.25
C LEU A 37 -12.92 2.15 15.08
N ALA A 38 -14.12 1.87 14.57
CA ALA A 38 -15.37 2.06 15.30
C ALA A 38 -15.44 1.18 16.56
N ARG A 39 -14.81 0.00 16.58
CA ARG A 39 -14.69 -0.85 17.79
C ARG A 39 -13.84 -0.16 18.87
N GLY A 40 -12.84 0.64 18.46
CA GLY A 40 -12.07 1.54 19.34
C GLY A 40 -12.78 2.86 19.65
N LYS A 41 -14.09 3.00 19.34
CA LYS A 41 -14.89 4.22 19.52
C LYS A 41 -14.37 5.42 18.70
N ILE A 42 -13.74 5.17 17.56
CA ILE A 42 -13.27 6.18 16.59
C ILE A 42 -14.25 6.19 15.41
N ASN A 43 -15.05 7.27 15.28
CA ASN A 43 -16.09 7.36 14.26
C ASN A 43 -15.58 8.11 13.04
N VAL A 44 -15.05 7.37 12.07
CA VAL A 44 -14.55 7.93 10.82
C VAL A 44 -15.71 8.26 9.86
N PRO A 45 -15.78 9.49 9.33
CA PRO A 45 -16.80 9.87 8.34
C PRO A 45 -16.66 9.06 7.06
N LEU A 46 -17.66 8.22 6.75
CA LEU A 46 -17.58 7.29 5.62
C LEU A 46 -17.58 8.03 4.27
N VAL A 47 -18.51 8.97 4.07
CA VAL A 47 -18.70 9.66 2.79
C VAL A 47 -17.44 10.43 2.36
N PRO A 48 -16.87 11.32 3.18
CA PRO A 48 -15.62 12.00 2.82
C PRO A 48 -14.47 11.03 2.52
N SER A 49 -14.35 9.95 3.29
CA SER A 49 -13.29 8.97 3.12
C SER A 49 -13.42 8.18 1.81
N MET A 50 -14.63 7.78 1.44
CA MET A 50 -14.91 7.07 0.17
C MET A 50 -14.72 7.98 -1.05
N VAL A 51 -15.26 9.20 -1.00
CA VAL A 51 -15.08 10.17 -2.08
C VAL A 51 -13.60 10.51 -2.23
N GLY A 52 -12.91 10.70 -1.10
CA GLY A 52 -11.46 10.92 -1.08
C GLY A 52 -10.68 9.76 -1.71
N ALA A 53 -11.05 8.51 -1.42
CA ALA A 53 -10.39 7.34 -2.01
C ALA A 53 -10.51 7.32 -3.54
N VAL A 54 -11.72 7.53 -4.07
CA VAL A 54 -11.96 7.56 -5.51
C VAL A 54 -11.21 8.72 -6.16
N THR A 55 -11.35 9.94 -5.60
CA THR A 55 -10.77 11.15 -6.21
C THR A 55 -9.25 11.16 -6.16
N MET A 56 -8.60 10.74 -5.06
CA MET A 56 -7.14 10.68 -4.96
C MET A 56 -6.55 9.71 -5.99
N ILE A 57 -7.10 8.51 -6.11
CA ILE A 57 -6.60 7.49 -7.03
C ILE A 57 -6.83 7.92 -8.49
N ALA A 58 -8.01 8.42 -8.82
CA ALA A 58 -8.31 8.89 -10.17
C ALA A 58 -7.49 10.12 -10.56
N ALA A 59 -7.39 11.11 -9.66
CA ALA A 59 -6.63 12.33 -9.90
C ALA A 59 -5.12 12.08 -10.04
N SER A 60 -4.56 11.15 -9.27
CA SER A 60 -3.15 10.77 -9.40
C SER A 60 -2.82 10.18 -10.77
N TYR A 61 -3.75 9.44 -11.37
CA TYR A 61 -3.59 8.89 -12.72
C TYR A 61 -3.70 9.95 -13.83
N VAL A 62 -4.53 10.97 -13.65
CA VAL A 62 -4.77 11.99 -14.70
C VAL A 62 -3.82 13.19 -14.55
N GLY A 63 -3.63 13.69 -13.34
CA GLY A 63 -2.91 14.93 -13.05
C GLY A 63 -1.63 14.73 -12.20
N GLY A 64 -1.21 13.49 -11.98
CA GLY A 64 0.04 13.18 -11.28
C GLY A 64 0.03 13.60 -9.81
N GLY A 65 1.24 13.84 -9.27
CA GLY A 65 1.43 14.13 -7.85
C GLY A 65 0.80 15.43 -7.36
N GLN A 66 0.71 16.45 -8.23
CA GLN A 66 0.06 17.72 -7.87
C GLN A 66 -1.43 17.53 -7.62
N ALA A 67 -2.13 16.84 -8.52
CA ALA A 67 -3.54 16.53 -8.37
C ALA A 67 -3.81 15.65 -7.13
N LEU A 68 -2.95 14.67 -6.87
CA LEU A 68 -3.01 13.86 -5.65
C LEU A 68 -2.93 14.72 -4.39
N THR A 69 -1.98 15.64 -4.32
CA THR A 69 -1.79 16.55 -3.17
C THR A 69 -3.03 17.41 -2.92
N VAL A 70 -3.61 17.97 -3.99
CA VAL A 70 -4.84 18.77 -3.89
C VAL A 70 -6.01 17.91 -3.40
N CYS A 71 -6.22 16.73 -3.99
CA CYS A 71 -7.31 15.83 -3.58
C CYS A 71 -7.16 15.35 -2.13
N PHE A 72 -5.93 15.06 -1.68
CA PHE A 72 -5.68 14.72 -0.28
C PHE A 72 -6.04 15.89 0.66
N GLY A 73 -5.59 17.12 0.34
CA GLY A 73 -5.95 18.32 1.11
C GLY A 73 -7.45 18.56 1.17
N LEU A 74 -8.16 18.44 0.04
CA LEU A 74 -9.62 18.54 -0.01
C LEU A 74 -10.33 17.45 0.78
N THR A 75 -9.79 16.23 0.79
CA THR A 75 -10.32 15.13 1.61
C THR A 75 -10.17 15.45 3.10
N CYS A 76 -9.01 15.95 3.53
CA CYS A 76 -8.81 16.39 4.91
C CYS A 76 -9.81 17.50 5.31
N ILE A 77 -9.99 18.50 4.45
CA ILE A 77 -10.97 19.58 4.66
C ILE A 77 -12.40 18.99 4.76
N SER A 78 -12.74 18.05 3.89
CA SER A 78 -14.06 17.41 3.89
C SER A 78 -14.32 16.61 5.18
N VAL A 79 -13.31 15.92 5.72
CA VAL A 79 -13.38 15.23 7.02
C VAL A 79 -13.61 16.24 8.15
N LEU A 80 -12.89 17.37 8.14
CA LEU A 80 -13.06 18.43 9.13
C LEU A 80 -14.46 19.03 9.08
N LEU A 81 -14.92 19.42 7.91
CA LEU A 81 -16.26 20.01 7.71
C LEU A 81 -17.37 19.04 8.13
N TRP A 82 -17.26 17.77 7.75
CA TRP A 82 -18.22 16.74 8.16
C TRP A 82 -18.33 16.66 9.67
N ARG A 83 -17.19 16.65 10.36
CA ARG A 83 -17.16 16.49 11.82
C ARG A 83 -17.68 17.71 12.58
N VAL A 84 -17.53 18.92 12.02
CA VAL A 84 -18.11 20.15 12.58
C VAL A 84 -19.63 20.05 12.71
N THR A 85 -20.30 19.35 11.80
CA THR A 85 -21.77 19.18 11.82
C THR A 85 -22.24 18.10 12.79
N ASP A 86 -21.36 17.21 13.25
CA ASP A 86 -21.69 16.05 14.10
C ASP A 86 -21.58 16.34 15.63
N GLY A 87 -21.20 17.56 16.02
CA GLY A 87 -21.05 17.98 17.42
C GLY A 87 -19.62 17.89 17.96
N VAL A 88 -19.44 18.24 19.22
CA VAL A 88 -18.11 18.47 19.83
C VAL A 88 -17.48 17.22 20.45
N GLU A 89 -18.31 16.31 20.97
CA GLU A 89 -17.81 15.15 21.71
C GLU A 89 -17.02 14.19 20.81
N GLY A 90 -15.80 13.85 21.22
CA GLY A 90 -14.91 12.94 20.46
C GLY A 90 -14.33 13.51 19.16
N SER A 91 -14.54 14.81 18.86
CA SER A 91 -14.16 15.41 17.57
C SER A 91 -12.70 15.21 17.20
N ILE A 92 -11.75 15.45 18.11
CA ILE A 92 -10.32 15.30 17.83
C ILE A 92 -10.00 13.86 17.43
N ARG A 93 -10.54 12.89 18.17
CA ARG A 93 -10.31 11.48 17.91
C ARG A 93 -10.86 11.06 16.55
N ASP A 94 -12.07 11.47 16.21
CA ASP A 94 -12.74 11.12 14.95
C ASP A 94 -12.08 11.83 13.76
N ILE A 95 -11.67 13.09 13.91
CA ILE A 95 -10.90 13.83 12.90
C ILE A 95 -9.56 13.15 12.65
N THR A 96 -8.82 12.85 13.74
CA THR A 96 -7.52 12.18 13.63
C THR A 96 -7.66 10.81 12.95
N GLY A 97 -8.68 10.04 13.32
CA GLY A 97 -9.01 8.77 12.68
C GLY A 97 -9.36 8.91 11.19
N GLY A 98 -10.16 9.92 10.84
CA GLY A 98 -10.53 10.21 9.45
C GLY A 98 -9.33 10.59 8.57
N ILE A 99 -8.46 11.48 9.08
CA ILE A 99 -7.23 11.87 8.38
C ILE A 99 -6.26 10.68 8.30
N PHE A 100 -6.15 9.88 9.36
CA PHE A 100 -5.35 8.66 9.34
C PHE A 100 -5.83 7.69 8.27
N VAL A 101 -7.13 7.40 8.18
CA VAL A 101 -7.70 6.53 7.14
C VAL A 101 -7.41 7.08 5.75
N ALA A 102 -7.59 8.38 5.52
CA ALA A 102 -7.32 9.04 4.24
C ALA A 102 -5.82 8.97 3.85
N ALA A 103 -4.93 9.09 4.82
CA ALA A 103 -3.49 9.00 4.60
C ALA A 103 -3.02 7.55 4.41
N TYR A 104 -3.50 6.63 5.25
CA TYR A 104 -2.98 5.27 5.31
C TYR A 104 -3.46 4.40 4.14
N VAL A 105 -4.70 4.55 3.68
CA VAL A 105 -5.22 3.70 2.60
C VAL A 105 -5.19 4.42 1.25
N PRO A 106 -6.06 5.40 0.95
CA PRO A 106 -6.14 5.93 -0.41
C PRO A 106 -4.93 6.76 -0.85
N LEU A 107 -4.29 7.51 0.06
CA LEU A 107 -3.08 8.25 -0.29
C LEU A 107 -1.95 7.28 -0.67
N LEU A 108 -1.68 6.26 0.14
CA LEU A 108 -0.62 5.29 -0.16
C LEU A 108 -0.95 4.45 -1.40
N ALA A 109 -2.21 4.01 -1.55
CA ALA A 109 -2.64 3.28 -2.75
C ALA A 109 -2.50 4.11 -4.04
N SER A 110 -2.68 5.44 -3.96
CA SER A 110 -2.56 6.35 -5.10
C SER A 110 -1.15 6.37 -5.70
N PHE A 111 -0.11 6.00 -4.95
CA PHE A 111 1.24 5.88 -5.50
C PHE A 111 1.37 4.77 -6.54
N SER A 112 0.52 3.72 -6.48
CA SER A 112 0.44 2.72 -7.55
C SER A 112 -0.12 3.32 -8.85
N SER A 113 -1.06 4.25 -8.74
CA SER A 113 -1.60 5.00 -9.88
C SER A 113 -0.60 6.03 -10.41
N LEU A 114 0.22 6.65 -9.55
CA LEU A 114 1.34 7.49 -9.97
C LEU A 114 2.41 6.70 -10.73
N LEU A 115 2.68 5.46 -10.34
CA LEU A 115 3.55 4.56 -11.13
C LEU A 115 2.96 4.33 -12.52
N LEU A 116 1.64 4.14 -12.61
CA LEU A 116 0.94 3.90 -13.86
C LEU A 116 0.89 5.13 -14.77
N TYR A 117 0.98 6.34 -14.21
CA TYR A 117 0.99 7.62 -14.92
C TYR A 117 2.20 7.76 -15.85
N ALA A 118 3.34 7.15 -15.52
CA ALA A 118 4.54 7.19 -16.36
C ALA A 118 4.32 6.52 -17.74
N PRO A 119 5.04 6.91 -18.80
CA PRO A 119 4.95 6.28 -20.11
C PRO A 119 5.14 4.76 -20.10
N ASP A 120 6.08 4.28 -19.29
CA ASP A 120 6.37 2.86 -19.03
C ASP A 120 5.64 2.32 -17.79
N GLY A 121 4.56 2.98 -17.35
CA GLY A 121 3.88 2.76 -16.09
C GLY A 121 3.42 1.31 -15.86
N VAL A 122 2.97 0.61 -16.90
CA VAL A 122 2.60 -0.81 -16.80
C VAL A 122 3.78 -1.64 -16.28
N LYS A 123 4.98 -1.44 -16.85
CA LYS A 123 6.18 -2.16 -16.40
C LYS A 123 6.55 -1.80 -14.96
N ARG A 124 6.44 -0.52 -14.58
CA ARG A 124 6.71 -0.06 -13.21
C ARG A 124 5.78 -0.68 -12.18
N VAL A 125 4.49 -0.76 -12.50
CA VAL A 125 3.50 -1.42 -11.63
C VAL A 125 3.78 -2.92 -11.50
N ILE A 126 4.13 -3.59 -12.61
CA ILE A 126 4.50 -5.02 -12.57
C ILE A 126 5.74 -5.23 -11.71
N VAL A 127 6.76 -4.39 -11.85
CA VAL A 127 7.98 -4.44 -11.02
C VAL A 127 7.63 -4.24 -9.55
N PHE A 128 6.86 -3.21 -9.22
CA PHE A 128 6.43 -2.93 -7.86
C PHE A 128 5.69 -4.11 -7.21
N ILE A 129 4.61 -4.58 -7.86
CA ILE A 129 3.80 -5.69 -7.32
C ILE A 129 4.64 -6.98 -7.26
N GLY A 130 5.42 -7.26 -8.30
CA GLY A 130 6.26 -8.45 -8.37
C GLY A 130 7.30 -8.51 -7.24
N VAL A 131 8.01 -7.41 -7.00
CA VAL A 131 9.02 -7.34 -5.91
C VAL A 131 8.33 -7.44 -4.54
N THR A 132 7.15 -6.83 -4.35
CA THR A 132 6.41 -6.94 -3.09
C THR A 132 5.92 -8.37 -2.84
N ILE A 133 5.41 -9.07 -3.86
CA ILE A 133 5.04 -10.49 -3.74
C ILE A 133 6.27 -11.36 -3.40
N CYS A 134 7.41 -11.04 -3.99
CA CYS A 134 8.68 -11.72 -3.68
C CYS A 134 9.10 -11.54 -2.21
N SER A 135 8.79 -10.37 -1.60
CA SER A 135 9.00 -10.16 -0.16
C SER A 135 8.23 -11.15 0.68
N ASP A 136 6.94 -11.31 0.40
CA ASP A 136 6.06 -12.19 1.16
C ASP A 136 6.48 -13.66 1.01
N ILE A 137 6.79 -14.08 -0.23
CA ILE A 137 7.24 -15.45 -0.52
C ILE A 137 8.57 -15.73 0.16
N GLY A 138 9.56 -14.84 0.03
CA GLY A 138 10.89 -15.01 0.63
C GLY A 138 10.84 -15.04 2.14
N GLY A 139 10.06 -14.13 2.74
CA GLY A 139 9.86 -14.07 4.18
C GLY A 139 9.18 -15.30 4.74
N PHE A 140 8.14 -15.78 4.08
CA PHE A 140 7.44 -17.00 4.47
C PHE A 140 8.33 -18.22 4.33
N ALA A 141 8.99 -18.43 3.18
CA ALA A 141 9.80 -19.61 2.91
C ALA A 141 10.96 -19.74 3.91
N VAL A 142 11.74 -18.68 4.11
CA VAL A 142 12.87 -18.69 5.03
C VAL A 142 12.39 -18.70 6.49
N GLY A 143 11.32 -17.98 6.80
CA GLY A 143 10.74 -17.94 8.15
C GLY A 143 10.25 -19.30 8.64
N VAL A 144 9.64 -20.10 7.75
CA VAL A 144 9.18 -21.47 8.09
C VAL A 144 10.35 -22.43 8.26
N ILE A 145 11.39 -22.34 7.41
CA ILE A 145 12.50 -23.29 7.40
C ILE A 145 13.53 -22.96 8.49
N ALA A 146 13.87 -21.69 8.67
CA ALA A 146 14.99 -21.26 9.48
C ALA A 146 14.64 -20.28 10.61
N GLY A 147 13.36 -19.85 10.74
CA GLY A 147 12.95 -18.86 11.73
C GLY A 147 13.14 -19.34 13.16
N LYS A 148 14.03 -18.68 13.90
CA LYS A 148 14.34 -18.98 15.31
C LYS A 148 14.15 -17.78 16.24
N HIS A 149 14.40 -16.57 15.73
CA HIS A 149 14.37 -15.35 16.54
C HIS A 149 13.15 -14.50 16.18
N PRO A 150 12.09 -14.47 17.03
CA PRO A 150 10.91 -13.63 16.80
C PRO A 150 11.29 -12.17 16.68
N MET A 151 10.78 -11.47 15.66
CA MET A 151 11.06 -10.04 15.41
C MET A 151 10.18 -9.13 16.27
N ALA A 152 8.90 -9.46 16.39
CA ALA A 152 7.90 -8.67 17.12
C ALA A 152 6.94 -9.59 17.91
N PRO A 153 7.37 -10.15 19.04
CA PRO A 153 6.59 -11.18 19.77
C PRO A 153 5.21 -10.71 20.21
N SER A 154 5.06 -9.44 20.60
CA SER A 154 3.79 -8.86 21.06
C SER A 154 2.82 -8.53 19.94
N VAL A 155 3.30 -8.30 18.72
CA VAL A 155 2.52 -7.85 17.56
C VAL A 155 2.25 -9.00 16.58
N SER A 156 3.33 -9.64 16.14
CA SER A 156 3.32 -10.75 15.18
C SER A 156 4.31 -11.85 15.60
N PRO A 157 3.91 -12.80 16.46
CA PRO A 157 4.81 -13.80 17.04
C PRO A 157 5.40 -14.78 16.02
N LYS A 158 4.81 -14.88 14.83
CA LYS A 158 5.28 -15.75 13.75
C LYS A 158 6.35 -15.09 12.86
N LYS A 159 6.56 -13.77 12.97
CA LYS A 159 7.56 -13.05 12.19
C LYS A 159 8.94 -13.21 12.82
N SER A 160 9.93 -13.62 12.03
CA SER A 160 11.31 -13.84 12.47
C SER A 160 12.30 -12.96 11.73
N TRP A 161 13.44 -12.68 12.35
CA TRP A 161 14.54 -11.96 11.72
C TRP A 161 15.11 -12.70 10.52
N GLU A 162 15.17 -14.02 10.57
CA GLU A 162 15.62 -14.87 9.48
C GLU A 162 14.66 -14.79 8.28
N GLY A 163 13.34 -14.79 8.56
CA GLY A 163 12.34 -14.57 7.52
C GLY A 163 12.52 -13.20 6.85
N THR A 164 12.72 -12.13 7.62
CA THR A 164 12.99 -10.80 7.09
C THR A 164 14.27 -10.76 6.25
N ALA A 165 15.34 -11.43 6.68
CA ALA A 165 16.55 -11.55 5.87
C ALA A 165 16.28 -12.29 4.55
N GLY A 166 15.44 -13.34 4.58
CA GLY A 166 14.96 -14.02 3.38
C GLY A 166 14.19 -13.12 2.42
N SER A 167 13.27 -12.29 2.95
CA SER A 167 12.59 -11.25 2.17
C SER A 167 13.58 -10.33 1.48
N VAL A 168 14.57 -9.80 2.21
CA VAL A 168 15.59 -8.88 1.67
C VAL A 168 16.35 -9.53 0.51
N VAL A 169 16.86 -10.75 0.70
CA VAL A 169 17.63 -11.44 -0.34
C VAL A 169 16.80 -11.65 -1.61
N VAL A 170 15.58 -12.18 -1.45
CA VAL A 170 14.72 -12.48 -2.60
C VAL A 170 14.26 -11.19 -3.30
N CYS A 171 13.93 -10.13 -2.54
CA CYS A 171 13.56 -8.83 -3.11
C CYS A 171 14.72 -8.15 -3.85
N VAL A 172 15.95 -8.22 -3.32
CA VAL A 172 17.12 -7.66 -4.01
C VAL A 172 17.35 -8.38 -5.33
N ILE A 173 17.29 -9.70 -5.36
CA ILE A 173 17.42 -10.48 -6.59
C ILE A 173 16.29 -10.13 -7.59
N ALA A 174 15.05 -10.10 -7.13
CA ALA A 174 13.89 -9.75 -7.96
C ALA A 174 13.97 -8.30 -8.46
N GLY A 175 14.36 -7.36 -7.61
CA GLY A 175 14.53 -5.95 -7.96
C GLY A 175 15.62 -5.76 -9.02
N VAL A 176 16.79 -6.38 -8.85
CA VAL A 176 17.86 -6.35 -9.85
C VAL A 176 17.37 -6.94 -11.17
N ALA A 177 16.78 -8.13 -11.15
CA ALA A 177 16.32 -8.79 -12.37
C ALA A 177 15.24 -7.97 -13.11
N THR A 178 14.21 -7.51 -12.39
CA THR A 178 13.08 -6.80 -13.01
C THR A 178 13.46 -5.40 -13.49
N VAL A 179 14.25 -4.64 -12.73
CA VAL A 179 14.70 -3.30 -13.15
C VAL A 179 15.62 -3.39 -14.36
N THR A 180 16.56 -4.34 -14.40
CA THR A 180 17.46 -4.48 -15.55
C THR A 180 16.75 -4.99 -16.78
N VAL A 181 15.93 -6.03 -16.66
CA VAL A 181 15.30 -6.70 -17.83
C VAL A 181 14.09 -5.91 -18.35
N MET A 182 13.23 -5.40 -17.46
CA MET A 182 11.96 -4.78 -17.87
C MET A 182 12.06 -3.27 -18.10
N LEU A 183 12.89 -2.58 -17.30
CA LEU A 183 13.01 -1.12 -17.35
C LEU A 183 14.33 -0.64 -17.98
N GLY A 184 15.28 -1.54 -18.27
CA GLY A 184 16.60 -1.16 -18.78
C GLY A 184 17.44 -0.33 -17.80
N GLY A 185 17.07 -0.35 -16.51
CA GLY A 185 17.74 0.41 -15.47
C GLY A 185 19.04 -0.25 -15.01
N ARG A 186 19.81 0.49 -14.19
CA ARG A 186 21.07 -0.02 -13.63
C ARG A 186 20.78 -1.06 -12.54
N TRP A 187 21.59 -2.11 -12.45
CA TRP A 187 21.45 -3.19 -11.47
C TRP A 187 21.38 -2.70 -10.01
N TRP A 188 22.18 -1.69 -9.65
CA TRP A 188 22.20 -1.15 -8.29
C TRP A 188 20.91 -0.41 -7.92
N ALA A 189 20.22 0.22 -8.89
CA ALA A 189 18.90 0.82 -8.66
C ALA A 189 17.86 -0.26 -8.34
N GLY A 190 17.94 -1.42 -9.01
CA GLY A 190 17.14 -2.60 -8.69
C GLY A 190 17.44 -3.16 -7.30
N ALA A 191 18.72 -3.20 -6.90
CA ALA A 191 19.11 -3.64 -5.56
C ALA A 191 18.57 -2.72 -4.46
N ILE A 192 18.66 -1.39 -4.65
CA ILE A 192 18.10 -0.40 -3.73
C ILE A 192 16.57 -0.55 -3.66
N LEU A 193 15.89 -0.73 -4.81
CA LEU A 193 14.46 -0.96 -4.85
C LEU A 193 14.08 -2.21 -4.05
N GLY A 194 14.75 -3.33 -4.29
CA GLY A 194 14.46 -4.59 -3.60
C GLY A 194 14.65 -4.48 -2.08
N LEU A 195 15.75 -3.88 -1.64
CA LEU A 195 16.01 -3.65 -0.21
C LEU A 195 14.94 -2.77 0.43
N ALA A 196 14.63 -1.64 -0.19
CA ALA A 196 13.66 -0.68 0.36
C ALA A 196 12.23 -1.24 0.37
N VAL A 197 11.83 -2.00 -0.66
CA VAL A 197 10.53 -2.69 -0.70
C VAL A 197 10.46 -3.77 0.39
N ALA A 198 11.51 -4.57 0.60
CA ALA A 198 11.51 -5.58 1.67
C ALA A 198 11.32 -4.95 3.06
N ILE A 199 11.99 -3.82 3.31
CA ILE A 199 11.84 -3.08 4.58
C ILE A 199 10.44 -2.50 4.70
N SER A 200 9.95 -1.79 3.68
CA SER A 200 8.63 -1.13 3.73
C SER A 200 7.48 -2.14 3.79
N ALA A 201 7.55 -3.26 3.08
CA ALA A 201 6.58 -4.35 3.17
C ALA A 201 6.53 -4.96 4.58
N THR A 202 7.71 -5.20 5.18
CA THR A 202 7.81 -5.69 6.55
C THR A 202 7.20 -4.70 7.56
N VAL A 203 7.48 -3.41 7.40
CA VAL A 203 6.91 -2.35 8.25
C VAL A 203 5.40 -2.25 8.04
N GLY A 204 4.90 -2.40 6.81
CA GLY A 204 3.47 -2.39 6.48
C GLY A 204 2.68 -3.43 7.24
N ASP A 205 3.10 -4.69 7.14
CA ASP A 205 2.47 -5.80 7.85
C ASP A 205 2.57 -5.63 9.40
N LEU A 206 3.71 -5.16 9.92
CA LEU A 206 3.83 -4.87 11.36
C LEU A 206 2.93 -3.72 11.79
N THR A 207 2.79 -2.67 10.98
CA THR A 207 1.92 -1.53 11.26
C THR A 207 0.47 -1.97 11.36
N GLU A 208 -0.01 -2.72 10.36
CA GLU A 208 -1.38 -3.24 10.38
C GLU A 208 -1.60 -4.20 11.56
N SER A 209 -0.64 -5.09 11.81
CA SER A 209 -0.69 -5.99 12.95
C SER A 209 -0.76 -5.24 14.28
N THR A 210 -0.03 -4.11 14.42
CA THR A 210 -0.07 -3.26 15.61
C THR A 210 -1.45 -2.64 15.80
N ILE A 211 -2.03 -2.10 14.73
CA ILE A 211 -3.39 -1.52 14.75
C ILE A 211 -4.40 -2.59 15.18
N LYS A 212 -4.33 -3.79 14.64
CA LYS A 212 -5.21 -4.90 15.02
C LYS A 212 -5.10 -5.26 16.50
N ARG A 213 -3.88 -5.30 17.06
CA ARG A 213 -3.68 -5.58 18.49
C ARG A 213 -4.22 -4.49 19.39
N ASP A 214 -4.01 -3.22 19.02
CA ASP A 214 -4.54 -2.07 19.77
C ASP A 214 -6.08 -2.07 19.79
N LEU A 215 -6.71 -2.44 18.67
CA LEU A 215 -8.16 -2.57 18.56
C LEU A 215 -8.72 -3.88 19.17
N GLY A 216 -7.87 -4.77 19.67
CA GLY A 216 -8.28 -6.08 20.25
C GLY A 216 -8.84 -7.05 19.21
N ILE A 217 -8.51 -6.88 17.92
CA ILE A 217 -8.97 -7.74 16.82
C ILE A 217 -7.83 -8.54 16.22
N LYS A 218 -8.17 -9.60 15.50
CA LYS A 218 -7.19 -10.44 14.80
C LYS A 218 -7.15 -10.12 13.31
N ASP A 219 -8.30 -9.96 12.69
CA ASP A 219 -8.46 -9.68 11.28
C ASP A 219 -9.23 -8.36 11.14
N MET A 220 -8.85 -7.50 10.17
CA MET A 220 -9.46 -6.18 10.00
C MET A 220 -10.91 -6.28 9.52
N GLY A 221 -11.20 -7.28 8.69
CA GLY A 221 -12.53 -7.55 8.14
C GLY A 221 -12.75 -9.02 7.82
N ASN A 222 -13.92 -9.33 7.26
CA ASN A 222 -14.33 -10.68 6.85
C ASN A 222 -14.87 -10.70 5.40
N ILE A 223 -14.48 -9.72 4.57
CA ILE A 223 -14.98 -9.61 3.18
C ILE A 223 -14.60 -10.82 2.34
N LEU A 224 -13.41 -11.40 2.61
CA LEU A 224 -12.92 -12.57 1.90
C LEU A 224 -13.18 -13.83 2.74
N PRO A 225 -14.22 -14.65 2.43
CA PRO A 225 -14.52 -15.84 3.20
C PRO A 225 -13.30 -16.76 3.33
N GLY A 226 -12.91 -17.08 4.57
CA GLY A 226 -11.76 -17.94 4.86
C GLY A 226 -10.37 -17.30 4.70
N HIS A 227 -10.29 -16.01 4.30
CA HIS A 227 -9.01 -15.35 4.04
C HIS A 227 -8.82 -14.03 4.80
N GLY A 228 -9.74 -13.64 5.68
CA GLY A 228 -9.68 -12.39 6.44
C GLY A 228 -10.17 -11.16 5.65
N GLY A 229 -9.71 -9.99 6.00
CA GLY A 229 -10.05 -8.75 5.34
C GLY A 229 -9.23 -8.48 4.08
N LEU A 230 -9.73 -7.57 3.26
CA LEU A 230 -8.99 -7.06 2.12
C LEU A 230 -7.80 -6.19 2.57
N MET A 231 -7.98 -5.43 3.64
CA MET A 231 -6.92 -4.65 4.27
C MET A 231 -5.74 -5.53 4.66
N ASP A 232 -5.99 -6.72 5.24
CA ASP A 232 -4.99 -7.73 5.58
C ASP A 232 -4.19 -8.27 4.37
N ARG A 233 -4.54 -7.89 3.15
CA ARG A 233 -3.87 -8.27 1.90
C ARG A 233 -3.19 -7.10 1.21
N MET A 234 -3.48 -5.91 1.65
CA MET A 234 -2.92 -4.67 1.07
C MET A 234 -1.82 -4.07 1.95
N ASP A 235 -1.66 -4.53 3.17
CA ASP A 235 -0.74 -3.99 4.18
C ASP A 235 0.69 -3.77 3.67
N SER A 236 1.30 -4.80 3.11
CA SER A 236 2.64 -4.75 2.50
C SER A 236 2.67 -3.84 1.25
N LEU A 237 1.61 -3.89 0.42
CA LEU A 237 1.52 -3.09 -0.81
C LEU A 237 1.38 -1.60 -0.52
N LEU A 238 0.59 -1.22 0.49
CA LEU A 238 0.32 0.18 0.81
C LEU A 238 1.61 0.94 1.16
N LEU A 239 2.42 0.41 2.08
CA LEU A 239 3.66 1.08 2.46
C LEU A 239 4.76 0.96 1.41
N SER A 240 4.75 -0.08 0.59
CA SER A 240 5.73 -0.26 -0.47
C SER A 240 5.48 0.61 -1.69
N ALA A 241 4.23 1.03 -1.96
CA ALA A 241 3.88 1.80 -3.15
C ALA A 241 4.61 3.16 -3.23
N PRO A 242 4.60 4.03 -2.19
CA PRO A 242 5.33 5.31 -2.24
C PRO A 242 6.85 5.12 -2.33
N VAL A 243 7.38 4.09 -1.68
CA VAL A 243 8.81 3.77 -1.70
C VAL A 243 9.25 3.33 -3.10
N ALA A 244 8.49 2.42 -3.70
CA ALA A 244 8.74 1.97 -5.07
C ALA A 244 8.61 3.13 -6.07
N TRP A 245 7.57 3.96 -5.92
CA TRP A 245 7.38 5.14 -6.77
C TRP A 245 8.56 6.10 -6.68
N ALA A 246 9.01 6.45 -5.48
CA ALA A 246 10.12 7.38 -5.27
C ALA A 246 11.41 6.84 -5.90
N ILE A 247 11.77 5.59 -5.64
CA ILE A 247 12.99 4.97 -6.15
C ILE A 247 12.94 4.84 -7.67
N LEU A 248 11.84 4.34 -8.24
CA LEU A 248 11.72 4.18 -9.69
C LEU A 248 11.68 5.52 -10.42
N THR A 249 11.12 6.56 -9.83
CA THR A 249 11.09 7.90 -10.42
C THR A 249 12.47 8.55 -10.41
N VAL A 250 13.22 8.43 -9.31
CA VAL A 250 14.51 9.11 -9.14
C VAL A 250 15.66 8.33 -9.77
N LEU A 251 15.70 7.00 -9.58
CA LEU A 251 16.86 6.18 -9.97
C LEU A 251 16.70 5.47 -11.31
N VAL A 252 15.47 5.37 -11.82
CA VAL A 252 15.16 4.73 -13.10
C VAL A 252 14.33 5.70 -13.96
N PRO A 253 14.95 6.82 -14.44
CA PRO A 253 14.23 7.78 -15.28
C PRO A 253 13.78 7.11 -16.58
N VAL A 254 12.64 7.54 -17.10
CA VAL A 254 12.11 7.05 -18.38
C VAL A 254 13.08 7.44 -19.49
N ALA A 255 13.48 6.49 -20.30
CA ALA A 255 14.36 6.74 -21.43
C ALA A 255 13.71 7.78 -22.38
N GLY A 256 14.38 8.93 -22.58
CA GLY A 256 13.90 10.02 -23.45
C GLY A 256 13.28 11.24 -22.75
N LEU A 257 13.09 11.19 -21.42
CA LEU A 257 12.75 12.37 -20.61
C LEU A 257 13.98 12.75 -19.79
N SER A 258 14.89 13.57 -20.36
CA SER A 258 15.88 14.25 -19.55
C SER A 258 15.12 15.24 -18.64
N VAL A 259 15.35 15.11 -17.34
CA VAL A 259 14.91 16.09 -16.36
C VAL A 259 15.60 17.41 -16.72
N SER A 260 14.86 18.33 -17.34
CA SER A 260 15.27 19.73 -17.53
C SER A 260 14.97 20.51 -16.26
#